data_951a610bd001da8d05ad37a0e8240ec3
#
_entry.id   951a610bd001da8d05ad37a0e8240ec3
#
_cell.length_a   1.000
_cell.length_b   1.000
_cell.length_c   1.000
_cell.angle_alpha   90.00
_cell.angle_beta   90.00
_cell.angle_gamma   90.00
#
_symmetry.space_group_name_H-M   'P 1'
#
loop_
_entity.id
_entity.type
_entity.pdbx_description
1 polymer ?
#
loop_
_entity_poly.entity_id
_entity_poly.type
_entity_poly.pdbx_seq_one_letter_code
_entity_poly.pdbx_strand_id
1 'polypeptide(L)'
;IYGSPGETLHQWERSVRAAISYEPDHISAYSLIVEDGTKLAAQIRRGEYTMPDEDLMADMYLLAEELLTEAGYNWYEVSNYSRSEDTRSDHNLAYWRNQDWWGIGPGAHSHVNGTRWWNVKHPVPYAQKVRAGESPAAAREVLDTATRAFETIMLMIRVREGLAMRELLAVHDEAQLGASLRWLVSQALIEPDALNSQAEPDPEAHVRLTLKGRLLGDAVTRELLPEVSEEYEEH
;
A
#
# COMPACT_ATOMS: atom_id res chain seq x y z
N ILE A 1 11.20 -11.23 3.52
CA ILE A 1 10.70 -11.22 2.12
C ILE A 1 10.39 -12.65 1.76
N TYR A 2 9.19 -12.90 1.18
CA TYR A 2 8.76 -14.21 0.69
C TYR A 2 8.56 -14.20 -0.82
N GLY A 3 8.40 -15.39 -1.41
CA GLY A 3 8.24 -15.54 -2.85
C GLY A 3 9.55 -15.48 -3.62
N SER A 4 10.66 -15.80 -2.97
CA SER A 4 11.95 -15.95 -3.66
C SER A 4 11.90 -17.10 -4.66
N PRO A 5 12.63 -17.05 -5.79
CA PRO A 5 12.65 -18.14 -6.76
C PRO A 5 12.94 -19.51 -6.13
N GLY A 6 12.02 -20.44 -6.29
CA GLY A 6 12.11 -21.79 -5.73
C GLY A 6 11.81 -21.93 -4.24
N GLU A 7 11.38 -20.87 -3.58
CA GLU A 7 10.97 -20.93 -2.18
C GLU A 7 9.66 -21.72 -2.04
N THR A 8 9.62 -22.62 -1.07
CA THR A 8 8.43 -23.41 -0.74
C THR A 8 7.69 -22.81 0.46
N LEU A 9 6.39 -23.10 0.59
CA LEU A 9 5.59 -22.69 1.75
C LEU A 9 6.22 -23.13 3.07
N HIS A 10 6.79 -24.34 3.14
CA HIS A 10 7.49 -24.85 4.34
C HIS A 10 8.78 -24.06 4.67
N GLN A 11 9.53 -23.61 3.66
CA GLN A 11 10.70 -22.77 3.90
C GLN A 11 10.29 -21.39 4.43
N TRP A 12 9.22 -20.81 3.88
CA TRP A 12 8.64 -19.58 4.37
C TRP A 12 8.14 -19.71 5.83
N GLU A 13 7.40 -20.78 6.15
CA GLU A 13 6.96 -21.07 7.51
C GLU A 13 8.14 -21.04 8.51
N ARG A 14 9.22 -21.74 8.19
CA ARG A 14 10.43 -21.75 9.04
C ARG A 14 11.01 -20.34 9.23
N SER A 15 11.01 -19.53 8.19
CA SER A 15 11.50 -18.15 8.24
C SER A 15 10.65 -17.27 9.16
N VAL A 16 9.31 -17.38 9.05
CA VAL A 16 8.39 -16.64 9.92
C VAL A 16 8.53 -17.08 11.38
N ARG A 17 8.54 -18.39 11.65
CA ARG A 17 8.72 -18.91 13.01
C ARG A 17 10.08 -18.53 13.61
N ALA A 18 11.15 -18.50 12.82
CA ALA A 18 12.44 -18.02 13.26
C ALA A 18 12.39 -16.52 13.62
N ALA A 19 11.75 -15.68 12.79
CA ALA A 19 11.57 -14.27 13.10
C ALA A 19 10.79 -14.05 14.40
N ILE A 20 9.68 -14.77 14.60
CA ILE A 20 8.87 -14.73 15.80
C ILE A 20 9.68 -15.14 17.04
N SER A 21 10.59 -16.12 16.93
CA SER A 21 11.39 -16.61 18.07
C SER A 21 12.37 -15.60 18.63
N TYR A 22 12.69 -14.54 17.89
CA TYR A 22 13.50 -13.41 18.37
C TYR A 22 12.68 -12.36 19.13
N GLU A 23 11.36 -12.52 19.16
CA GLU A 23 10.41 -11.65 19.85
C GLU A 23 10.55 -10.14 19.53
N PRO A 24 10.73 -9.75 18.23
CA PRO A 24 10.80 -8.34 17.90
C PRO A 24 9.45 -7.65 18.14
N ASP A 25 9.48 -6.33 18.32
CA ASP A 25 8.26 -5.53 18.47
C ASP A 25 7.48 -5.36 17.17
N HIS A 26 8.18 -5.50 16.04
CA HIS A 26 7.66 -5.24 14.70
C HIS A 26 8.24 -6.23 13.69
N ILE A 27 7.40 -6.72 12.77
CA ILE A 27 7.79 -7.61 11.67
C ILE A 27 7.20 -7.08 10.36
N SER A 28 8.05 -6.98 9.34
CA SER A 28 7.64 -6.71 7.95
C SER A 28 7.74 -7.98 7.12
N ALA A 29 6.65 -8.39 6.47
CA ALA A 29 6.55 -9.61 5.67
C ALA A 29 6.17 -9.26 4.22
N TYR A 30 7.13 -8.77 3.43
CA TYR A 30 6.91 -8.36 2.04
C TYR A 30 7.01 -9.51 1.05
N SER A 31 6.14 -9.51 0.03
CA SER A 31 6.36 -10.31 -1.17
C SER A 31 7.53 -9.78 -1.99
N LEU A 32 8.26 -10.66 -2.66
CA LEU A 32 9.29 -10.26 -3.60
C LEU A 32 8.64 -9.68 -4.87
N ILE A 33 8.91 -8.42 -5.13
CA ILE A 33 8.54 -7.76 -6.38
C ILE A 33 9.78 -7.74 -7.28
N VAL A 34 9.63 -8.19 -8.53
CA VAL A 34 10.70 -8.23 -9.52
C VAL A 34 10.66 -6.95 -10.35
N GLU A 35 11.53 -6.02 -10.02
CA GLU A 35 11.64 -4.74 -10.72
C GLU A 35 12.34 -4.88 -12.07
N ASP A 36 11.78 -4.25 -13.12
CA ASP A 36 12.38 -4.19 -14.43
C ASP A 36 13.77 -3.53 -14.40
N GLY A 37 14.65 -4.00 -15.29
CA GLY A 37 16.03 -3.51 -15.35
C GLY A 37 16.98 -4.11 -14.31
N THR A 38 16.48 -4.94 -13.37
CA THR A 38 17.33 -5.63 -12.39
C THR A 38 17.97 -6.89 -12.95
N LYS A 39 19.06 -7.35 -12.30
CA LYS A 39 19.69 -8.62 -12.66
C LYS A 39 18.71 -9.79 -12.51
N LEU A 40 17.88 -9.79 -11.44
CA LEU A 40 16.90 -10.83 -11.19
C LEU A 40 15.86 -10.89 -12.33
N ALA A 41 15.31 -9.73 -12.76
CA ALA A 41 14.39 -9.69 -13.89
C ALA A 41 15.02 -10.26 -15.17
N ALA A 42 16.29 -9.95 -15.43
CA ALA A 42 17.03 -10.51 -16.58
C ALA A 42 17.23 -12.02 -16.48
N GLN A 43 17.48 -12.56 -15.29
CA GLN A 43 17.65 -13.99 -15.04
C GLN A 43 16.33 -14.76 -15.20
N ILE A 44 15.21 -14.20 -14.73
CA ILE A 44 13.87 -14.76 -14.92
C ILE A 44 13.50 -14.80 -16.40
N ARG A 45 13.74 -13.70 -17.14
CA ARG A 45 13.49 -13.67 -18.59
C ARG A 45 14.30 -14.69 -19.36
N ARG A 46 15.50 -15.06 -18.89
CA ARG A 46 16.32 -16.12 -19.51
C ARG A 46 15.93 -17.54 -19.05
N GLY A 47 14.95 -17.67 -18.16
CA GLY A 47 14.53 -18.97 -17.63
C GLY A 47 15.50 -19.58 -16.61
N GLU A 48 16.44 -18.78 -16.06
CA GLU A 48 17.35 -19.24 -14.99
C GLU A 48 16.62 -19.44 -13.67
N TYR A 49 15.55 -18.66 -13.43
CA TYR A 49 14.68 -18.74 -12.28
C TYR A 49 13.21 -18.74 -12.70
N THR A 50 12.39 -19.46 -11.93
CA THR A 50 10.93 -19.43 -12.01
C THR A 50 10.40 -18.82 -10.72
N MET A 51 9.54 -17.82 -10.83
CA MET A 51 8.85 -17.24 -9.68
C MET A 51 7.75 -18.19 -9.18
N PRO A 52 7.42 -18.18 -7.90
CA PRO A 52 6.20 -18.79 -7.39
C PRO A 52 4.99 -18.27 -8.16
N ASP A 53 3.98 -19.12 -8.32
CA ASP A 53 2.69 -18.71 -8.87
C ASP A 53 1.91 -17.83 -7.86
N GLU A 54 0.84 -17.22 -8.33
CA GLU A 54 0.03 -16.30 -7.51
C GLU A 54 -0.66 -17.02 -6.35
N ASP A 55 -1.08 -18.29 -6.54
CA ASP A 55 -1.73 -19.07 -5.50
C ASP A 55 -0.75 -19.37 -4.35
N LEU A 56 0.48 -19.78 -4.67
CA LEU A 56 1.52 -20.01 -3.66
C LEU A 56 1.88 -18.70 -2.93
N MET A 57 1.91 -17.56 -3.64
CA MET A 57 2.14 -16.26 -3.01
C MET A 57 1.01 -15.88 -2.05
N ALA A 58 -0.24 -16.15 -2.41
CA ALA A 58 -1.40 -15.96 -1.54
C ALA A 58 -1.33 -16.88 -0.31
N ASP A 59 -0.98 -18.15 -0.49
CA ASP A 59 -0.79 -19.12 0.62
C ASP A 59 0.32 -18.66 1.58
N MET A 60 1.43 -18.11 1.06
CA MET A 60 2.52 -17.55 1.86
C MET A 60 2.05 -16.33 2.68
N TYR A 61 1.22 -15.47 2.10
CA TYR A 61 0.64 -14.34 2.80
C TYR A 61 -0.29 -14.81 3.94
N LEU A 62 -1.20 -15.74 3.65
CA LEU A 62 -2.15 -16.28 4.63
C LEU A 62 -1.43 -17.00 5.77
N LEU A 63 -0.40 -17.79 5.47
CA LEU A 63 0.43 -18.44 6.49
C LEU A 63 1.14 -17.43 7.40
N ALA A 64 1.69 -16.36 6.83
CA ALA A 64 2.32 -15.30 7.64
C ALA A 64 1.30 -14.61 8.55
N GLU A 65 0.11 -14.28 8.02
CA GLU A 65 -0.99 -13.70 8.81
C GLU A 65 -1.38 -14.59 9.99
N GLU A 66 -1.59 -15.89 9.75
CA GLU A 66 -1.94 -16.86 10.78
C GLU A 66 -0.87 -16.91 11.89
N LEU A 67 0.38 -17.19 11.51
CA LEU A 67 1.48 -17.36 12.46
C LEU A 67 1.79 -16.09 13.26
N LEU A 68 1.75 -14.93 12.63
CA LEU A 68 2.00 -13.66 13.28
C LEU A 68 0.86 -13.28 14.23
N THR A 69 -0.39 -13.50 13.82
CA THR A 69 -1.56 -13.26 14.67
C THR A 69 -1.56 -14.18 15.90
N GLU A 70 -1.28 -15.49 15.73
CA GLU A 70 -1.13 -16.43 16.84
C GLU A 70 -0.01 -16.03 17.81
N ALA A 71 1.06 -15.43 17.31
CA ALA A 71 2.17 -14.93 18.12
C ALA A 71 1.93 -13.55 18.76
N GLY A 72 0.71 -12.99 18.59
CA GLY A 72 0.30 -11.72 19.22
C GLY A 72 0.70 -10.47 18.43
N TYR A 73 1.09 -10.60 17.18
CA TYR A 73 1.28 -9.46 16.29
C TYR A 73 -0.03 -9.09 15.62
N ASN A 74 -0.25 -7.80 15.42
CA ASN A 74 -1.41 -7.26 14.74
C ASN A 74 -0.98 -6.64 13.42
N TRP A 75 -1.62 -7.05 12.34
CA TRP A 75 -1.53 -6.34 11.07
C TRP A 75 -2.02 -4.90 11.22
N TYR A 76 -1.33 -3.91 10.66
CA TYR A 76 -1.76 -2.52 10.73
C TYR A 76 -1.66 -1.77 9.39
N GLU A 77 -0.83 -2.21 8.44
CA GLU A 77 -0.80 -1.79 7.04
C GLU A 77 -0.18 -2.88 6.18
N VAL A 78 -0.19 -2.71 4.86
CA VAL A 78 0.26 -3.72 3.89
C VAL A 78 1.62 -4.27 4.27
N SER A 79 1.67 -5.56 4.59
CA SER A 79 2.86 -6.33 4.94
C SER A 79 3.51 -6.02 6.30
N ASN A 80 2.94 -5.16 7.13
CA ASN A 80 3.53 -4.80 8.42
C ASN A 80 2.66 -5.20 9.62
N TYR A 81 3.32 -5.75 10.62
CA TYR A 81 2.74 -6.29 11.85
C TYR A 81 3.47 -5.75 13.07
N SER A 82 2.75 -5.42 14.13
CA SER A 82 3.30 -4.92 15.39
C SER A 82 2.63 -5.54 16.60
N ARG A 83 3.33 -5.62 17.72
CA ARG A 83 2.77 -6.12 18.99
C ARG A 83 1.82 -5.13 19.65
N SER A 84 2.04 -3.83 19.45
CA SER A 84 1.21 -2.75 20.01
C SER A 84 1.13 -1.58 19.05
N GLU A 85 0.29 -0.61 19.36
CA GLU A 85 0.20 0.64 18.60
C GLU A 85 1.50 1.45 18.67
N ASP A 86 2.15 1.46 19.83
CA ASP A 86 3.40 2.20 20.05
C ASP A 86 4.60 1.63 19.28
N THR A 87 4.48 0.41 18.76
CA THR A 87 5.54 -0.26 17.99
C THR A 87 5.27 -0.27 16.47
N ARG A 88 4.22 0.42 16.02
CA ARG A 88 3.96 0.67 14.59
C ARG A 88 5.01 1.63 14.03
N SER A 89 5.29 1.52 12.75
CA SER A 89 6.16 2.47 12.05
C SER A 89 5.37 3.74 11.69
N ASP A 90 5.54 4.80 12.45
CA ASP A 90 4.95 6.12 12.15
C ASP A 90 5.39 6.63 10.77
N HIS A 91 6.63 6.33 10.38
CA HIS A 91 7.16 6.70 9.07
C HIS A 91 6.36 6.04 7.94
N ASN A 92 6.06 4.74 8.04
CA ASN A 92 5.26 4.04 7.02
C ASN A 92 3.81 4.54 7.04
N LEU A 93 3.23 4.71 8.23
CA LEU A 93 1.87 5.23 8.35
C LEU A 93 1.73 6.64 7.79
N ALA A 94 2.76 7.49 7.90
CA ALA A 94 2.75 8.81 7.30
C ALA A 94 2.58 8.76 5.76
N TYR A 95 3.22 7.80 5.09
CA TYR A 95 3.00 7.58 3.65
C TYR A 95 1.58 7.09 3.35
N TRP A 96 1.10 6.06 4.06
CA TRP A 96 -0.25 5.53 3.84
C TRP A 96 -1.37 6.54 4.14
N ARG A 97 -1.14 7.45 5.09
CA ARG A 97 -2.05 8.53 5.43
C ARG A 97 -1.90 9.77 4.55
N ASN A 98 -1.12 9.67 3.48
CA ASN A 98 -0.84 10.74 2.52
C ASN A 98 -0.37 12.06 3.20
N GLN A 99 0.42 11.92 4.28
CA GLN A 99 0.98 13.06 5.02
C GLN A 99 2.15 13.69 4.25
N ASP A 100 2.55 14.87 4.69
CA ASP A 100 3.72 15.55 4.16
C ASP A 100 5.02 14.86 4.60
N TRP A 101 5.97 14.75 3.69
CA TRP A 101 7.34 14.27 3.99
C TRP A 101 8.39 14.98 3.15
N TRP A 102 9.59 15.02 3.68
CA TRP A 102 10.74 15.63 3.01
C TRP A 102 11.82 14.58 2.72
N GLY A 103 12.09 14.33 1.46
CA GLY A 103 13.13 13.41 1.01
C GLY A 103 14.52 14.04 1.03
N ILE A 104 15.45 13.39 1.74
CA ILE A 104 16.85 13.83 1.85
C ILE A 104 17.74 12.86 1.07
N GLY A 105 18.59 13.40 0.23
CA GLY A 105 19.55 12.63 -0.54
C GLY A 105 19.30 12.65 -2.06
N PRO A 106 20.25 12.11 -2.84
CA PRO A 106 20.12 12.00 -4.29
C PRO A 106 18.98 11.05 -4.69
N GLY A 107 18.14 11.49 -5.61
CA GLY A 107 16.97 10.75 -6.08
C GLY A 107 15.81 10.67 -5.09
N ALA A 108 15.93 11.25 -3.88
CA ALA A 108 14.86 11.23 -2.90
C ALA A 108 13.67 12.06 -3.37
N HIS A 109 12.48 11.55 -3.12
CA HIS A 109 11.22 12.22 -3.38
C HIS A 109 10.73 12.94 -2.13
N SER A 110 9.95 13.99 -2.31
CA SER A 110 9.28 14.75 -1.26
C SER A 110 7.83 14.99 -1.66
N HIS A 111 6.95 15.14 -0.67
CA HIS A 111 5.57 15.55 -0.85
C HIS A 111 5.22 16.54 0.27
N VAL A 112 4.89 17.77 -0.09
CA VAL A 112 4.47 18.79 0.88
C VAL A 112 3.30 19.58 0.29
N ASN A 113 2.18 19.55 0.99
CA ASN A 113 0.97 20.29 0.65
C ASN A 113 0.52 20.10 -0.84
N GLY A 114 0.54 18.86 -1.30
CA GLY A 114 0.15 18.50 -2.68
C GLY A 114 1.17 18.87 -3.76
N THR A 115 2.37 19.26 -3.36
CA THR A 115 3.50 19.40 -4.30
C THR A 115 4.47 18.26 -4.08
N ARG A 116 4.71 17.49 -5.12
CA ARG A 116 5.77 16.47 -5.15
C ARG A 116 6.96 16.97 -5.93
N TRP A 117 8.16 16.69 -5.46
CA TRP A 117 9.40 16.89 -6.20
C TRP A 117 10.40 15.79 -5.90
N TRP A 118 11.39 15.64 -6.77
CA TRP A 118 12.46 14.67 -6.59
C TRP A 118 13.80 15.32 -6.87
N ASN A 119 14.78 14.89 -6.11
CA ASN A 119 16.14 15.38 -6.23
C ASN A 119 16.86 14.74 -7.42
N VAL A 120 17.93 15.38 -7.89
CA VAL A 120 18.81 14.80 -8.90
C VAL A 120 19.33 13.43 -8.43
N LYS A 121 19.29 12.43 -9.32
CA LYS A 121 19.58 11.03 -8.95
C LYS A 121 21.04 10.75 -8.64
N HIS A 122 21.97 11.47 -9.26
CA HIS A 122 23.40 11.18 -9.11
C HIS A 122 23.98 11.90 -7.89
N PRO A 123 24.75 11.22 -7.01
CA PRO A 123 25.30 11.81 -5.78
C PRO A 123 26.18 13.06 -5.98
N VAL A 124 27.00 13.07 -7.05
CA VAL A 124 27.94 14.20 -7.28
C VAL A 124 27.20 15.50 -7.60
N PRO A 125 26.30 15.58 -8.60
CA PRO A 125 25.49 16.78 -8.82
C PRO A 125 24.63 17.18 -7.62
N TYR A 126 24.07 16.23 -6.89
CA TYR A 126 23.33 16.51 -5.66
C TYR A 126 24.21 17.25 -4.64
N ALA A 127 25.39 16.72 -4.34
CA ALA A 127 26.31 17.31 -3.39
C ALA A 127 26.83 18.70 -3.86
N GLN A 128 27.05 18.89 -5.16
CA GLN A 128 27.44 20.17 -5.72
C GLN A 128 26.37 21.24 -5.52
N LYS A 129 25.12 20.96 -5.86
CA LYS A 129 23.98 21.88 -5.66
C LYS A 129 23.82 22.26 -4.18
N VAL A 130 23.79 21.26 -3.28
CA VAL A 130 23.65 21.50 -1.85
C VAL A 130 24.79 22.36 -1.30
N ARG A 131 26.04 22.11 -1.69
CA ARG A 131 27.20 22.93 -1.29
C ARG A 131 27.15 24.36 -1.84
N ALA A 132 26.56 24.55 -3.00
CA ALA A 132 26.34 25.87 -3.60
C ALA A 132 25.16 26.63 -3.00
N GLY A 133 24.40 26.02 -2.09
CA GLY A 133 23.15 26.59 -1.55
C GLY A 133 21.99 26.58 -2.56
N GLU A 134 22.12 25.79 -3.62
CA GLU A 134 21.09 25.62 -4.64
C GLU A 134 20.14 24.48 -4.31
N SER A 135 18.88 24.57 -4.76
CA SER A 135 17.92 23.46 -4.64
C SER A 135 18.40 22.24 -5.41
N PRO A 136 18.49 21.06 -4.78
CA PRO A 136 18.84 19.82 -5.46
C PRO A 136 17.68 19.24 -6.27
N ALA A 137 16.48 19.84 -6.29
CA ALA A 137 15.33 19.36 -7.04
C ALA A 137 15.63 19.29 -8.53
N ALA A 138 15.27 18.16 -9.16
CA ALA A 138 15.37 17.95 -10.60
C ALA A 138 14.09 18.40 -11.31
N ALA A 139 12.93 18.03 -10.75
CA ALA A 139 11.63 18.43 -11.24
C ALA A 139 10.59 18.39 -10.10
N ARG A 140 9.41 18.90 -10.39
CA ARG A 140 8.26 18.89 -9.47
C ARG A 140 6.96 18.73 -10.25
N GLU A 141 5.93 18.28 -9.55
CA GLU A 141 4.54 18.33 -9.99
C GLU A 141 3.66 18.91 -8.88
N VAL A 142 2.57 19.52 -9.25
CA VAL A 142 1.54 19.99 -8.31
C VAL A 142 0.30 19.15 -8.55
N LEU A 143 -0.11 18.43 -7.53
CA LEU A 143 -1.26 17.54 -7.60
C LEU A 143 -2.55 18.37 -7.57
N ASP A 144 -3.42 18.12 -8.54
CA ASP A 144 -4.78 18.65 -8.50
C ASP A 144 -5.63 17.93 -7.45
N THR A 145 -6.84 18.44 -7.22
CA THR A 145 -7.75 17.90 -6.20
C THR A 145 -8.18 16.48 -6.51
N ALA A 146 -8.41 16.14 -7.79
CA ALA A 146 -8.84 14.81 -8.20
C ALA A 146 -7.72 13.78 -7.97
N THR A 147 -6.50 14.09 -8.38
CA THR A 147 -5.32 13.25 -8.14
C THR A 147 -5.09 13.02 -6.65
N ARG A 148 -5.24 14.07 -5.82
CA ARG A 148 -5.09 13.93 -4.35
C ARG A 148 -6.15 13.04 -3.74
N ALA A 149 -7.40 13.15 -4.16
CA ALA A 149 -8.48 12.27 -3.71
C ALA A 149 -8.24 10.82 -4.12
N PHE A 150 -7.86 10.61 -5.38
CA PHE A 150 -7.48 9.30 -5.91
C PHE A 150 -6.37 8.64 -5.07
N GLU A 151 -5.28 9.36 -4.80
CA GLU A 151 -4.17 8.86 -3.99
C GLU A 151 -4.59 8.58 -2.54
N THR A 152 -5.45 9.41 -1.96
CA THR A 152 -5.97 9.17 -0.62
C THR A 152 -6.75 7.87 -0.55
N ILE A 153 -7.63 7.61 -1.52
CA ILE A 153 -8.39 6.34 -1.61
C ILE A 153 -7.41 5.17 -1.76
N MET A 154 -6.49 5.26 -2.73
CA MET A 154 -5.51 4.21 -3.02
C MET A 154 -4.63 3.86 -1.83
N LEU A 155 -4.21 4.83 -1.04
CA LEU A 155 -3.31 4.63 0.08
C LEU A 155 -4.07 4.19 1.34
N MET A 156 -5.09 4.92 1.74
CA MET A 156 -5.74 4.71 3.03
C MET A 156 -6.57 3.44 3.12
N ILE A 157 -7.04 2.89 2.00
CA ILE A 157 -7.73 1.58 2.01
C ILE A 157 -6.81 0.45 2.51
N ARG A 158 -5.49 0.63 2.46
CA ARG A 158 -4.47 -0.38 2.80
C ARG A 158 -4.03 -0.36 4.26
N VAL A 159 -4.58 0.54 5.07
CA VAL A 159 -4.31 0.57 6.52
C VAL A 159 -5.46 -0.04 7.31
N ARG A 160 -5.17 -0.53 8.51
CA ARG A 160 -6.15 -1.16 9.40
C ARG A 160 -7.27 -0.21 9.84
N GLU A 161 -6.96 1.08 10.02
CA GLU A 161 -7.95 2.09 10.34
C GLU A 161 -8.99 2.23 9.23
N GLY A 162 -8.58 1.94 7.98
CA GLY A 162 -9.43 2.03 6.80
C GLY A 162 -9.56 3.46 6.25
N LEU A 163 -10.21 3.55 5.11
CA LEU A 163 -10.53 4.80 4.43
C LEU A 163 -11.80 5.40 5.02
N ALA A 164 -11.73 6.64 5.49
CA ALA A 164 -12.91 7.33 6.01
C ALA A 164 -13.97 7.52 4.92
N MET A 165 -15.23 7.20 5.21
CA MET A 165 -16.34 7.27 4.26
C MET A 165 -16.51 8.67 3.66
N ARG A 166 -16.24 9.73 4.43
CA ARG A 166 -16.30 11.12 3.95
C ARG A 166 -15.40 11.40 2.75
N GLU A 167 -14.24 10.70 2.64
CA GLU A 167 -13.33 10.86 1.50
C GLU A 167 -13.94 10.28 0.21
N LEU A 168 -14.68 9.19 0.33
CA LEU A 168 -15.44 8.61 -0.78
C LEU A 168 -16.65 9.45 -1.15
N LEU A 169 -17.44 9.90 -0.18
CA LEU A 169 -18.60 10.76 -0.39
C LEU A 169 -18.23 12.12 -1.01
N ALA A 170 -17.00 12.58 -0.84
CA ALA A 170 -16.53 13.82 -1.45
C ALA A 170 -16.32 13.74 -2.97
N VAL A 171 -16.20 12.51 -3.52
CA VAL A 171 -15.86 12.30 -4.94
C VAL A 171 -16.82 11.39 -5.69
N HIS A 172 -17.84 10.83 -5.00
CA HIS A 172 -18.82 9.92 -5.58
C HIS A 172 -20.26 10.43 -5.44
N ASP A 173 -21.10 10.02 -6.36
CA ASP A 173 -22.53 9.98 -6.13
C ASP A 173 -22.86 8.92 -5.07
N GLU A 174 -23.68 9.28 -4.08
CA GLU A 174 -23.99 8.42 -2.93
C GLU A 174 -24.68 7.11 -3.34
N ALA A 175 -25.54 7.13 -4.33
CA ALA A 175 -26.26 5.94 -4.79
C ALA A 175 -25.32 4.96 -5.50
N GLN A 176 -24.40 5.47 -6.32
CA GLN A 176 -23.38 4.68 -7.00
C GLN A 176 -22.41 4.08 -5.99
N LEU A 177 -21.87 4.90 -5.08
CA LEU A 177 -20.99 4.43 -4.00
C LEU A 177 -21.67 3.34 -3.16
N GLY A 178 -22.95 3.54 -2.79
CA GLY A 178 -23.72 2.54 -2.06
C GLY A 178 -23.84 1.21 -2.79
N ALA A 179 -23.96 1.22 -4.13
CA ALA A 179 -23.99 0.00 -4.93
C ALA A 179 -22.63 -0.74 -4.88
N SER A 180 -21.53 -0.03 -5.08
CA SER A 180 -20.15 -0.58 -5.00
C SER A 180 -19.86 -1.15 -3.61
N LEU A 181 -20.19 -0.42 -2.54
CA LEU A 181 -19.96 -0.90 -1.17
C LEU A 181 -20.78 -2.17 -0.86
N ARG A 182 -22.08 -2.20 -1.22
CA ARG A 182 -22.90 -3.43 -1.06
C ARG A 182 -22.32 -4.61 -1.80
N TRP A 183 -21.81 -4.39 -3.02
CA TRP A 183 -21.17 -5.44 -3.79
C TRP A 183 -19.89 -5.91 -3.09
N LEU A 184 -19.01 -5.02 -2.66
CA LEU A 184 -17.77 -5.36 -1.95
C LEU A 184 -18.04 -6.14 -0.64
N VAL A 185 -19.07 -5.74 0.12
CA VAL A 185 -19.51 -6.47 1.33
C VAL A 185 -20.03 -7.86 0.95
N SER A 186 -20.84 -7.98 -0.11
CA SER A 186 -21.37 -9.27 -0.57
C SER A 186 -20.28 -10.25 -1.01
N GLN A 187 -19.16 -9.72 -1.50
CA GLN A 187 -17.97 -10.50 -1.85
C GLN A 187 -17.05 -10.78 -0.66
N ALA A 188 -17.39 -10.30 0.54
CA ALA A 188 -16.57 -10.33 1.74
C ALA A 188 -15.17 -9.71 1.53
N LEU A 189 -15.08 -8.61 0.78
CA LEU A 189 -13.83 -7.89 0.51
C LEU A 189 -13.60 -6.73 1.48
N ILE A 190 -14.69 -6.13 1.98
CA ILE A 190 -14.66 -5.10 3.02
C ILE A 190 -15.54 -5.51 4.19
N GLU A 191 -15.27 -4.91 5.35
CA GLU A 191 -16.08 -5.11 6.55
C GLU A 191 -17.48 -4.51 6.35
N PRO A 192 -18.54 -5.16 6.91
CA PRO A 192 -19.92 -4.73 6.69
C PRO A 192 -20.27 -3.43 7.42
N ASP A 193 -19.48 -2.97 8.38
CA ASP A 193 -19.67 -1.74 9.14
C ASP A 193 -19.45 -0.45 8.31
N ALA A 194 -19.04 -0.57 7.07
CA ALA A 194 -19.07 0.51 6.08
C ALA A 194 -20.49 0.96 5.71
N LEU A 195 -21.49 0.11 5.99
CA LEU A 195 -22.91 0.36 5.69
C LEU A 195 -23.72 0.48 6.99
N ASN A 196 -24.69 1.40 6.98
CA ASN A 196 -25.66 1.54 8.08
C ASN A 196 -26.73 0.42 8.06
N SER A 197 -27.69 0.46 8.98
CA SER A 197 -28.76 -0.53 9.09
C SER A 197 -29.73 -0.59 7.88
N GLN A 198 -29.74 0.40 7.02
CA GLN A 198 -30.48 0.45 5.77
C GLN A 198 -29.66 -0.03 4.55
N ALA A 199 -28.44 -0.51 4.79
CA ALA A 199 -27.45 -0.89 3.77
C ALA A 199 -27.05 0.30 2.85
N GLU A 200 -26.99 1.50 3.41
CA GLU A 200 -26.48 2.72 2.79
C GLU A 200 -25.11 3.09 3.38
N PRO A 201 -24.28 3.91 2.66
CA PRO A 201 -23.02 4.39 3.20
C PRO A 201 -23.21 5.08 4.57
N ASP A 202 -22.41 4.69 5.56
CA ASP A 202 -22.40 5.35 6.86
C ASP A 202 -21.33 6.45 6.86
N PRO A 203 -21.69 7.74 6.91
CA PRO A 203 -20.72 8.85 6.83
C PRO A 203 -19.66 8.86 7.93
N GLU A 204 -19.96 8.26 9.09
CA GLU A 204 -19.03 8.20 10.24
C GLU A 204 -18.15 6.95 10.21
N ALA A 205 -18.44 6.00 9.31
CA ALA A 205 -17.70 4.76 9.20
C ALA A 205 -16.39 4.90 8.44
N HIS A 206 -15.61 3.82 8.50
CA HIS A 206 -14.42 3.62 7.68
C HIS A 206 -14.58 2.36 6.86
N VAL A 207 -14.21 2.42 5.59
CA VAL A 207 -14.12 1.24 4.73
C VAL A 207 -12.84 0.50 5.07
N ARG A 208 -12.98 -0.72 5.59
CA ARG A 208 -11.84 -1.58 6.00
C ARG A 208 -11.82 -2.85 5.18
N LEU A 209 -10.62 -3.26 4.78
CA LEU A 209 -10.43 -4.52 4.09
C LEU A 209 -10.56 -5.71 5.06
N THR A 210 -11.28 -6.74 4.64
CA THR A 210 -11.17 -8.07 5.26
C THR A 210 -9.83 -8.71 4.88
N LEU A 211 -9.50 -9.86 5.46
CA LEU A 211 -8.32 -10.65 5.04
C LEU A 211 -8.36 -10.98 3.54
N LYS A 212 -9.52 -11.38 3.01
CA LYS A 212 -9.72 -11.60 1.57
C LYS A 212 -9.54 -10.31 0.77
N GLY A 213 -10.07 -9.20 1.28
CA GLY A 213 -9.91 -7.88 0.64
C GLY A 213 -8.46 -7.42 0.59
N ARG A 214 -7.64 -7.74 1.58
CA ARG A 214 -6.20 -7.43 1.58
C ARG A 214 -5.45 -8.14 0.43
N LEU A 215 -5.80 -9.39 0.13
CA LEU A 215 -5.26 -10.12 -1.03
C LEU A 215 -5.69 -9.52 -2.37
N LEU A 216 -6.84 -8.87 -2.42
CA LEU A 216 -7.43 -8.28 -3.62
C LEU A 216 -7.49 -6.75 -3.54
N GLY A 217 -6.58 -6.12 -2.79
CA GLY A 217 -6.59 -4.68 -2.50
C GLY A 217 -6.65 -3.79 -3.72
N ASP A 218 -5.98 -4.15 -4.82
CA ASP A 218 -6.02 -3.40 -6.07
C ASP A 218 -7.38 -3.49 -6.77
N ALA A 219 -8.07 -4.63 -6.66
CA ALA A 219 -9.42 -4.79 -7.18
C ALA A 219 -10.44 -3.96 -6.37
N VAL A 220 -10.31 -3.98 -5.03
CA VAL A 220 -11.13 -3.13 -4.14
C VAL A 220 -10.86 -1.65 -4.43
N THR A 221 -9.61 -1.27 -4.58
CA THR A 221 -9.24 0.11 -4.91
C THR A 221 -9.91 0.56 -6.22
N ARG A 222 -9.81 -0.24 -7.28
CA ARG A 222 -10.45 0.08 -8.58
C ARG A 222 -11.96 0.25 -8.48
N GLU A 223 -12.64 -0.56 -7.67
CA GLU A 223 -14.08 -0.45 -7.44
C GLU A 223 -14.46 0.82 -6.68
N LEU A 224 -13.56 1.31 -5.80
CA LEU A 224 -13.75 2.51 -4.99
C LEU A 224 -13.23 3.79 -5.65
N LEU A 225 -12.61 3.71 -6.82
CA LEU A 225 -12.17 4.91 -7.54
C LEU A 225 -13.34 5.51 -8.34
N PRO A 226 -13.47 6.84 -8.40
CA PRO A 226 -14.45 7.47 -9.25
C PRO A 226 -14.18 7.13 -10.72
N GLU A 227 -15.26 6.95 -11.50
CA GLU A 227 -15.12 6.82 -12.94
C GLU A 227 -14.45 8.08 -13.49
N VAL A 228 -13.32 7.89 -14.17
CA VAL A 228 -12.64 9.01 -14.86
C VAL A 228 -13.52 9.37 -16.04
N SER A 229 -14.20 10.52 -15.99
CA SER A 229 -14.85 11.06 -17.16
C SER A 229 -13.81 11.29 -18.25
N GLU A 230 -14.05 10.77 -19.45
CA GLU A 230 -13.14 10.84 -20.62
C GLU A 230 -12.84 12.27 -21.12
N GLU A 231 -13.11 13.31 -20.34
CA GLU A 231 -12.91 14.71 -20.72
C GLU A 231 -11.44 15.21 -20.65
N TYR A 232 -10.46 14.34 -20.36
CA TYR A 232 -9.04 14.76 -20.23
C TYR A 232 -8.10 14.23 -21.34
N GLU A 233 -8.61 13.79 -22.50
CA GLU A 233 -7.75 13.42 -23.63
C GLU A 233 -7.64 14.50 -24.72
N GLU A 234 -7.61 15.78 -24.40
CA GLU A 234 -7.18 16.79 -25.37
C GLU A 234 -6.54 18.00 -24.65
N HIS A 235 -5.20 17.87 -24.37
CA HIS A 235 -4.31 19.08 -24.41
C HIS A 235 -2.85 18.67 -24.47
#